data_bf84e600f677ff7862acbcfb080d0fb1
#
_entry.id   bf84e600f677ff7862acbcfb080d0fb1
#
_cell.length_a   1.000
_cell.length_b   1.000
_cell.length_c   1.000
_cell.angle_alpha   90.00
_cell.angle_beta   90.00
_cell.angle_gamma   90.00
#
_symmetry.space_group_name_H-M   'P 1'
#
loop_
_entity.id
_entity.type
_entity.pdbx_description
1 polymer ?
#
loop_
_entity_poly.entity_id
_entity_poly.type
_entity_poly.pdbx_seq_one_letter_code
_entity_poly.pdbx_strand_id
1 'polypeptide(L)'
;MHYLLFYDVVPEYVERRKAYRGEHLRLAWAACDRGELLLAGALADPLGGAVFVFQGESPEAAEKFAQSDPYVLNGLVTRWRVRAWSTVVGDQAAAPVRP
;
A
#
# COMPACT_ATOMS: atom_id res chain seq x y z
N MET A 1 -11.43 -2.57 -10.25
CA MET A 1 -10.69 -1.30 -10.14
C MET A 1 -9.49 -1.49 -9.23
N HIS A 2 -8.40 -0.88 -9.56
CA HIS A 2 -7.23 -0.85 -8.69
C HIS A 2 -7.23 0.43 -7.86
N TYR A 3 -6.62 0.34 -6.69
CA TYR A 3 -6.49 1.48 -5.78
C TYR A 3 -5.05 1.53 -5.30
N LEU A 4 -4.43 2.70 -5.38
CA LEU A 4 -3.07 2.91 -4.89
C LEU A 4 -3.14 3.56 -3.52
N LEU A 5 -2.48 2.95 -2.55
CA LEU A 5 -2.25 3.55 -1.25
C LEU A 5 -0.82 4.08 -1.23
N PHE A 6 -0.67 5.36 -0.95
CA PHE A 6 0.63 6.02 -0.86
C PHE A 6 0.93 6.40 0.58
N TYR A 7 2.15 6.13 1.00
CA TYR A 7 2.68 6.58 2.29
C TYR A 7 3.77 7.60 2.09
N ASP A 8 3.64 8.74 2.78
CA ASP A 8 4.75 9.66 3.03
C ASP A 8 5.28 9.35 4.42
N VAL A 9 6.59 9.29 4.59
CA VAL A 9 7.22 8.78 5.80
C VAL A 9 8.20 9.78 6.40
N VAL A 10 8.48 9.61 7.70
CA VAL A 10 9.49 10.40 8.40
C VAL A 10 10.90 10.07 7.89
N PRO A 11 11.87 10.98 8.05
CA PRO A 11 13.25 10.71 7.62
C PRO A 11 13.87 9.47 8.29
N GLU A 12 13.47 9.14 9.52
CA GLU A 12 13.98 8.01 10.29
C GLU A 12 13.23 6.71 10.03
N TYR A 13 12.44 6.65 8.98
CA TYR A 13 11.56 5.54 8.67
C TYR A 13 12.26 4.18 8.65
N VAL A 14 13.41 4.08 7.95
CA VAL A 14 14.14 2.81 7.81
C VAL A 14 14.59 2.28 9.17
N GLU A 15 15.03 3.14 10.06
CA GLU A 15 15.48 2.74 11.39
C GLU A 15 14.29 2.45 12.31
N ARG A 16 13.30 3.32 12.32
CA ARG A 16 12.14 3.19 13.20
C ARG A 16 11.24 2.02 12.85
N ARG A 17 11.14 1.65 11.57
CA ARG A 17 10.27 0.55 11.14
C ARG A 17 10.69 -0.81 11.69
N LYS A 18 11.94 -0.98 12.09
CA LYS A 18 12.45 -2.25 12.61
C LYS A 18 11.61 -2.78 13.76
N ALA A 19 11.11 -1.91 14.62
CA ALA A 19 10.29 -2.29 15.77
C ALA A 19 8.89 -2.79 15.36
N TYR A 20 8.38 -2.39 14.19
CA TYR A 20 6.99 -2.65 13.78
C TYR A 20 6.91 -3.50 12.51
N ARG A 21 8.04 -3.82 11.90
CA ARG A 21 8.06 -4.45 10.58
C ARG A 21 7.39 -5.82 10.55
N GLY A 22 7.60 -6.63 11.57
CA GLY A 22 6.97 -7.96 11.63
C GLY A 22 5.45 -7.88 11.60
N GLU A 23 4.88 -7.01 12.40
CA GLU A 23 3.43 -6.85 12.46
C GLU A 23 2.88 -6.22 11.18
N HIS A 24 3.56 -5.19 10.66
CA HIS A 24 3.21 -4.58 9.37
C HIS A 24 3.16 -5.63 8.26
N LEU A 25 4.19 -6.46 8.16
CA LEU A 25 4.25 -7.50 7.11
C LEU A 25 3.16 -8.56 7.29
N ARG A 26 2.82 -8.92 8.53
CA ARG A 26 1.70 -9.85 8.79
C ARG A 26 0.39 -9.29 8.29
N LEU A 27 0.11 -8.01 8.54
CA LEU A 27 -1.10 -7.35 8.03
C LEU A 27 -1.11 -7.29 6.51
N ALA A 28 0.01 -6.97 5.90
CA ALA A 28 0.12 -6.88 4.45
C ALA A 28 -0.11 -8.24 3.78
N TRP A 29 0.53 -9.29 4.29
CA TRP A 29 0.34 -10.63 3.74
C TRP A 29 -1.06 -11.16 3.99
N ALA A 30 -1.70 -10.82 5.11
CA ALA A 30 -3.10 -11.18 5.35
C ALA A 30 -4.02 -10.53 4.30
N ALA A 31 -3.78 -9.27 3.95
CA ALA A 31 -4.52 -8.59 2.89
C ALA A 31 -4.27 -9.24 1.53
N CYS A 32 -3.03 -9.66 1.27
CA CYS A 32 -2.67 -10.39 0.06
C CYS A 32 -3.41 -11.74 -0.01
N ASP A 33 -3.44 -12.47 1.08
CA ASP A 33 -4.12 -13.78 1.16
C ASP A 33 -5.63 -13.66 0.96
N ARG A 34 -6.22 -12.54 1.34
CA ARG A 34 -7.64 -12.26 1.09
C ARG A 34 -7.91 -11.83 -0.36
N GLY A 35 -6.89 -11.64 -1.17
CA GLY A 35 -7.04 -11.18 -2.55
C GLY A 35 -7.24 -9.67 -2.67
N GLU A 36 -7.00 -8.91 -1.62
CA GLU A 36 -7.18 -7.45 -1.61
C GLU A 36 -5.92 -6.70 -2.04
N LEU A 37 -4.75 -7.13 -1.54
CA LEU A 37 -3.46 -6.51 -1.84
C LEU A 37 -2.72 -7.33 -2.90
N LEU A 38 -2.31 -6.69 -3.98
CA LEU A 38 -1.60 -7.36 -5.07
C LEU A 38 -0.08 -7.22 -4.94
N LEU A 39 0.37 -6.03 -4.57
CA LEU A 39 1.80 -5.71 -4.59
C LEU A 39 2.05 -4.53 -3.66
N ALA A 40 3.16 -4.56 -2.93
CA ALA A 40 3.52 -3.46 -2.04
C ALA A 40 5.03 -3.40 -1.86
N GLY A 41 5.53 -2.21 -1.61
CA GLY A 41 6.94 -2.01 -1.33
C GLY A 41 7.28 -0.57 -1.05
N ALA A 42 8.49 -0.37 -0.55
CA ALA A 42 9.03 0.95 -0.30
C ALA A 42 9.57 1.55 -1.59
N LEU A 43 9.42 2.86 -1.74
CA LEU A 43 10.06 3.59 -2.81
C LEU A 43 11.56 3.62 -2.56
N ALA A 44 12.33 3.29 -3.57
CA ALA A 44 13.79 3.21 -3.47
C ALA A 44 14.43 4.35 -4.25
N ASP A 45 15.65 4.66 -3.88
CA ASP A 45 16.59 5.54 -4.59
C ASP A 45 16.04 6.96 -4.83
N PRO A 46 15.80 7.75 -3.78
CA PRO A 46 16.11 7.44 -2.37
C PRO A 46 15.03 6.60 -1.72
N LEU A 47 15.37 5.88 -0.69
CA LEU A 47 14.45 5.12 0.11
C LEU A 47 13.58 6.08 0.93
N GLY A 48 12.27 6.07 0.69
CA GLY A 48 11.35 6.94 1.41
C GLY A 48 9.95 6.83 0.81
N GLY A 49 8.97 6.63 1.67
CA GLY A 49 7.61 6.39 1.22
C GLY A 49 7.36 4.95 0.81
N ALA A 50 6.12 4.65 0.50
CA ALA A 50 5.70 3.32 0.07
C ALA A 50 4.48 3.41 -0.83
N VAL A 51 4.30 2.40 -1.65
CA VAL A 51 3.14 2.26 -2.53
C VAL A 51 2.58 0.84 -2.38
N PHE A 52 1.26 0.76 -2.28
CA PHE A 52 0.53 -0.51 -2.20
C PHE A 52 -0.51 -0.53 -3.31
N VAL A 53 -0.64 -1.65 -3.99
CA VAL A 53 -1.65 -1.82 -5.04
C VAL A 53 -2.73 -2.75 -4.50
N PHE A 54 -3.92 -2.18 -4.28
CA PHE A 54 -5.10 -2.92 -3.88
C PHE A 54 -6.05 -3.09 -5.05
N GLN A 55 -6.93 -4.07 -4.97
CA GLN A 55 -8.01 -4.28 -5.93
C GLN A 55 -9.32 -4.48 -5.19
N GLY A 56 -10.43 -4.13 -5.84
CA GLY A 56 -11.75 -4.28 -5.28
C GLY A 56 -12.75 -3.35 -5.95
N GLU A 57 -13.95 -3.29 -5.41
CA GLU A 57 -15.03 -2.45 -5.93
C GLU A 57 -15.03 -1.06 -5.30
N SER A 58 -14.25 -0.88 -4.23
CA SER A 58 -14.15 0.39 -3.51
C SER A 58 -12.75 0.52 -2.90
N PRO A 59 -12.36 1.72 -2.43
CA PRO A 59 -11.07 1.91 -1.77
C PRO A 59 -11.03 1.39 -0.34
N GLU A 60 -12.09 0.77 0.15
CA GLU A 60 -12.26 0.42 1.57
C GLU A 60 -11.13 -0.44 2.12
N ALA A 61 -10.68 -1.47 1.38
CA ALA A 61 -9.63 -2.36 1.84
C ALA A 61 -8.30 -1.60 2.07
N ALA A 62 -7.96 -0.70 1.14
CA ALA A 62 -6.76 0.14 1.25
C ALA A 62 -6.85 1.09 2.45
N GLU A 63 -8.02 1.72 2.63
CA GLU A 63 -8.24 2.65 3.74
C GLU A 63 -8.16 1.93 5.09
N LYS A 64 -8.81 0.78 5.22
CA LYS A 64 -8.77 -0.01 6.44
C LYS A 64 -7.35 -0.49 6.76
N PHE A 65 -6.59 -0.87 5.74
CA PHE A 65 -5.21 -1.26 5.93
C PHE A 65 -4.40 -0.12 6.55
N ALA A 66 -4.47 1.08 5.97
CA ALA A 66 -3.74 2.24 6.48
C ALA A 66 -4.15 2.56 7.92
N GLN A 67 -5.43 2.47 8.23
CA GLN A 67 -5.95 2.77 9.57
C GLN A 67 -5.50 1.76 10.64
N SER A 68 -5.08 0.58 10.22
CA SER A 68 -4.66 -0.52 11.11
C SER A 68 -3.15 -0.74 11.15
N ASP A 69 -2.42 -0.15 10.20
CA ASP A 69 -0.99 -0.38 10.06
C ASP A 69 -0.21 0.23 11.23
N PRO A 70 0.61 -0.57 11.96
CA PRO A 70 1.43 -0.02 13.04
C PRO A 70 2.37 1.09 12.58
N TYR A 71 2.78 1.13 11.32
CA TYR A 71 3.57 2.25 10.78
C TYR A 71 2.80 3.57 10.85
N VAL A 72 1.51 3.53 10.57
CA VAL A 72 0.64 4.70 10.65
C VAL A 72 0.35 5.04 12.11
N LEU A 73 -0.01 4.03 12.90
CA LEU A 73 -0.40 4.22 14.30
C LEU A 73 0.74 4.74 15.16
N ASN A 74 1.98 4.47 14.78
CA ASN A 74 3.17 4.86 15.56
C ASN A 74 3.94 6.04 14.93
N GLY A 75 3.33 6.74 14.00
CA GLY A 75 3.86 8.01 13.51
C GLY A 75 5.01 7.92 12.52
N LEU A 76 5.29 6.72 11.95
CA LEU A 76 6.31 6.59 10.90
C LEU A 76 5.79 7.16 9.59
N VAL A 77 4.48 7.05 9.37
CA VAL A 77 3.79 7.58 8.20
C VAL A 77 3.20 8.93 8.59
N THR A 78 3.66 9.98 7.92
CA THR A 78 3.19 11.35 8.19
C THR A 78 1.89 11.66 7.47
N ARG A 79 1.65 10.99 6.36
CA ARG A 79 0.46 11.17 5.54
C ARG A 79 0.24 9.93 4.70
N TRP A 80 -1.02 9.53 4.54
CA TRP A 80 -1.38 8.51 3.57
C TRP A 80 -2.58 8.98 2.76
N ARG A 81 -2.66 8.47 1.53
CA ARG A 81 -3.80 8.76 0.65
C ARG A 81 -4.06 7.57 -0.26
N VAL A 82 -5.31 7.41 -0.66
CA VAL A 82 -5.73 6.37 -1.61
C VAL A 82 -6.21 7.04 -2.88
N ARG A 83 -5.75 6.54 -4.03
CA ARG A 83 -6.19 6.98 -5.33
C ARG A 83 -6.73 5.80 -6.12
N ALA A 84 -7.90 5.98 -6.74
CA ALA A 84 -8.38 5.03 -7.74
C ALA A 84 -7.46 5.07 -8.95
N TRP A 85 -7.13 3.89 -9.48
CA TRP A 85 -6.24 3.74 -10.62
C TRP A 85 -6.95 2.94 -11.71
N SER A 86 -7.25 3.59 -12.82
CA SER A 86 -7.92 2.98 -13.96
C SER A 86 -6.88 2.26 -14.83
N THR A 87 -6.68 0.98 -14.56
CA THR A 87 -5.66 0.19 -15.26
C THR A 87 -6.20 -0.37 -16.56
N VAL A 88 -5.48 -0.15 -17.66
CA VAL A 88 -5.93 -0.48 -19.02
C VAL A 88 -4.93 -1.33 -19.81
N VAL A 89 -3.74 -1.54 -19.30
CA VAL A 89 -2.69 -2.34 -19.93
C VAL A 89 -2.12 -3.33 -18.93
N GLY A 90 -1.95 -4.56 -19.33
CA GLY A 90 -1.35 -5.63 -18.54
C GLY A 90 -2.36 -6.73 -18.20
N ASP A 91 -1.84 -7.90 -17.84
CA ASP A 91 -2.67 -9.08 -17.54
C ASP A 91 -3.62 -8.86 -16.39
N GLN A 92 -3.25 -7.99 -15.45
CA GLN A 92 -4.06 -7.70 -14.27
C GLN A 92 -4.86 -6.39 -14.40
N ALA A 93 -4.84 -5.77 -15.58
CA ALA A 93 -5.60 -4.53 -15.80
C ALA A 93 -7.10 -4.77 -15.55
N ALA A 94 -7.74 -3.81 -14.86
CA ALA A 94 -9.16 -3.91 -14.53
C ALA A 94 -10.04 -3.81 -15.78
N ALA A 95 -9.64 -3.00 -16.76
CA ALA A 95 -10.40 -2.78 -17.98
C ALA A 95 -9.42 -2.70 -19.18
N PRO A 96 -8.84 -3.84 -19.60
CA PRO A 96 -7.83 -3.82 -20.66
C PRO A 96 -8.35 -3.22 -21.96
N VAL A 97 -7.55 -2.36 -22.56
CA VAL A 97 -7.85 -1.70 -23.83
C VAL A 97 -6.75 -2.05 -24.83
N ARG A 98 -7.16 -2.56 -25.99
CA ARG A 98 -6.27 -2.83 -27.12
C ARG A 98 -6.55 -1.85 -28.25
N PRO A 99 -5.52 -1.47 -29.07
CA PRO A 99 -5.76 -0.61 -30.21
C PRO A 99 -6.65 -1.27 -31.27
#